data_f3e1a6a39b04a69dbd7634106a582d74
#
_entry.id   f3e1a6a39b04a69dbd7634106a582d74
#
_cell.length_a   1.000
_cell.length_b   1.000
_cell.length_c   1.000
_cell.angle_alpha   90.00
_cell.angle_beta   90.00
_cell.angle_gamma   90.00
#
_symmetry.space_group_name_H-M   'P 1'
#
loop_
_entity.id
_entity.type
_entity.pdbx_description
1 polymer ?
#
loop_
_entity_poly.entity_id
_entity_poly.type
_entity_poly.pdbx_seq_one_letter_code
_entity_poly.pdbx_strand_id
1 'polypeptide(L)'
;MGKTVLIVEDEQNIVDILSFNLSREGYDTLEAYDGNTGLQLALEQNPDLVLLDLMLPGMNGFDVCRKIREAGSAVPILMLTAREE
;
A
#
# COMPACT_ATOMS: atom_id res chain seq x y z
N MET A 1 -3.82 14.20 -14.73
CA MET A 1 -3.63 13.84 -13.54
C MET A 1 -4.26 12.61 -13.21
N GLY A 2 -3.58 11.66 -12.99
CA GLY A 2 -4.05 10.38 -12.61
C GLY A 2 -4.24 10.28 -11.14
N LYS A 3 -4.81 9.18 -10.73
CA LYS A 3 -4.92 8.87 -9.33
C LYS A 3 -3.67 8.15 -8.90
N THR A 4 -3.35 8.25 -7.62
CA THR A 4 -2.14 7.66 -7.06
C THR A 4 -2.49 6.47 -6.19
N VAL A 5 -1.80 5.36 -6.43
CA VAL A 5 -1.98 4.13 -5.66
C VAL A 5 -0.69 3.84 -4.91
N LEU A 6 -0.79 3.65 -3.61
CA LEU A 6 0.36 3.25 -2.81
C LEU A 6 0.35 1.74 -2.68
N ILE A 7 1.47 1.10 -3.04
CA ILE A 7 1.62 -0.34 -2.94
C ILE A 7 2.55 -0.62 -1.78
N VAL A 8 2.07 -1.37 -0.78
CA VAL A 8 2.86 -1.73 0.39
C VAL A 8 3.02 -3.24 0.39
N GLU A 9 4.19 -3.70 -0.06
CA GLU A 9 4.44 -5.10 -0.31
C GLU A 9 5.94 -5.33 -0.32
N ASP A 10 6.43 -6.34 0.38
CA ASP A 10 7.88 -6.53 0.48
C ASP A 10 8.47 -7.40 -0.63
N GLU A 11 7.63 -8.07 -1.42
CA GLU A 11 8.13 -8.88 -2.53
C GLU A 11 8.27 -8.03 -3.76
N GLN A 12 9.51 -7.84 -4.20
CA GLN A 12 9.78 -6.97 -5.34
C GLN A 12 9.02 -7.40 -6.60
N ASN A 13 8.93 -8.71 -6.84
CA ASN A 13 8.25 -9.19 -8.03
C ASN A 13 6.78 -8.79 -8.04
N ILE A 14 6.13 -8.84 -6.89
CA ILE A 14 4.73 -8.48 -6.80
C ILE A 14 4.57 -6.98 -7.00
N VAL A 15 5.45 -6.19 -6.40
CA VAL A 15 5.41 -4.74 -6.58
C VAL A 15 5.58 -4.40 -8.06
N ASP A 16 6.53 -5.05 -8.73
CA ASP A 16 6.78 -4.76 -10.13
C ASP A 16 5.55 -5.07 -11.00
N ILE A 17 4.91 -6.20 -10.74
CA ILE A 17 3.72 -6.58 -11.50
C ILE A 17 2.59 -5.59 -11.28
N LEU A 18 2.34 -5.24 -10.02
CA LEU A 18 1.26 -4.32 -9.72
C LEU A 18 1.55 -2.93 -10.29
N SER A 19 2.77 -2.47 -10.13
CA SER A 19 3.16 -1.16 -10.61
C SER A 19 3.03 -1.07 -12.13
N PHE A 20 3.48 -2.12 -12.82
CA PHE A 20 3.41 -2.14 -14.26
C PHE A 20 1.96 -2.08 -14.74
N ASN A 21 1.10 -2.92 -14.15
CA ASN A 21 -0.29 -2.97 -14.58
C ASN A 21 -1.04 -1.69 -14.24
N LEU A 22 -0.79 -1.12 -13.07
CA LEU A 22 -1.45 0.12 -12.69
C LEU A 22 -1.00 1.28 -13.58
N SER A 23 0.29 1.32 -13.91
CA SER A 23 0.78 2.38 -14.78
C SER A 23 0.15 2.30 -16.16
N ARG A 24 -0.07 1.09 -16.65
CA ARG A 24 -0.72 0.94 -17.95
C ARG A 24 -2.15 1.45 -17.95
N GLU A 25 -2.79 1.44 -16.78
CA GLU A 25 -4.15 1.93 -16.66
C GLU A 25 -4.20 3.42 -16.34
N GLY A 26 -3.05 4.07 -16.29
CA GLY A 26 -3.02 5.51 -16.08
C GLY A 26 -2.85 5.95 -14.65
N TYR A 27 -2.57 5.02 -13.73
CA TYR A 27 -2.36 5.39 -12.33
C TYR A 27 -0.90 5.72 -12.07
N ASP A 28 -0.66 6.64 -11.15
CA ASP A 28 0.67 6.86 -10.62
C ASP A 28 0.83 5.93 -9.43
N THR A 29 2.02 5.41 -9.22
CA THR A 29 2.24 4.48 -8.13
C THR A 29 3.32 4.99 -7.19
N LEU A 30 3.14 4.66 -5.90
CA LEU A 30 4.15 4.84 -4.88
C LEU A 30 4.39 3.46 -4.31
N GLU A 31 5.61 3.17 -3.90
CA GLU A 31 5.98 1.84 -3.47
C GLU A 31 6.63 1.89 -2.10
N ALA A 32 6.22 1.00 -1.22
CA ALA A 32 6.82 0.83 0.08
C ALA A 32 7.03 -0.66 0.31
N TYR A 33 8.16 -1.01 0.88
CA TYR A 33 8.53 -2.42 1.04
C TYR A 33 8.46 -2.89 2.49
N ASP A 34 7.99 -2.05 3.37
CA ASP A 34 7.76 -2.42 4.76
C ASP A 34 6.63 -1.58 5.33
N GLY A 35 6.14 -1.98 6.49
CA GLY A 35 4.96 -1.34 7.07
C GLY A 35 5.20 0.09 7.51
N ASN A 36 6.37 0.38 8.06
CA ASN A 36 6.64 1.73 8.54
C ASN A 36 6.71 2.73 7.40
N THR A 37 7.39 2.36 6.31
CA THR A 37 7.46 3.22 5.14
C THR A 37 6.08 3.38 4.52
N GLY A 38 5.30 2.30 4.49
CA GLY A 38 3.94 2.36 3.96
C GLY A 38 3.08 3.32 4.74
N LEU A 39 3.15 3.26 6.06
CA LEU A 39 2.38 4.16 6.90
C LEU A 39 2.78 5.61 6.64
N GLN A 40 4.09 5.86 6.58
CA GLN A 40 4.57 7.20 6.37
C GLN A 40 4.06 7.77 5.03
N LEU A 41 4.17 6.99 3.96
CA LEU A 41 3.75 7.47 2.65
C LEU A 41 2.23 7.65 2.59
N ALA A 42 1.48 6.77 3.25
CA ALA A 42 0.03 6.90 3.26
C ALA A 42 -0.41 8.21 3.89
N LEU A 43 0.31 8.65 4.93
CA LEU A 43 -0.07 9.87 5.62
C LEU A 43 0.49 11.11 4.97
N GLU A 44 1.66 11.01 4.35
CA GLU A 44 2.30 12.18 3.78
C GLU A 44 1.90 12.47 2.35
N GLN A 45 1.70 11.43 1.55
CA GLN A 45 1.46 11.61 0.13
C GLN A 45 -0.02 11.59 -0.26
N ASN A 46 -0.88 11.28 0.68
CA ASN A 46 -2.33 11.24 0.44
C ASN A 46 -2.72 10.49 -0.83
N PRO A 47 -2.36 9.21 -0.92
CA PRO A 47 -2.74 8.45 -2.12
C PRO A 47 -4.26 8.26 -2.17
N ASP A 48 -4.75 7.89 -3.35
CA ASP A 48 -6.17 7.65 -3.54
C ASP A 48 -6.57 6.25 -3.14
N LEU A 49 -5.61 5.34 -3.07
CA LEU A 49 -5.86 3.95 -2.69
C LEU A 49 -4.58 3.37 -2.14
N VAL A 50 -4.69 2.51 -1.15
CA VAL A 50 -3.54 1.78 -0.60
C VAL A 50 -3.77 0.29 -0.84
N LEU A 51 -2.83 -0.36 -1.51
CA LEU A 51 -2.82 -1.81 -1.64
C LEU A 51 -1.83 -2.30 -0.60
N LEU A 52 -2.29 -3.14 0.30
CA LEU A 52 -1.54 -3.43 1.51
C LEU A 52 -1.46 -4.93 1.76
N ASP A 53 -0.25 -5.44 1.83
CA ASP A 53 -0.06 -6.84 2.18
C ASP A 53 -0.12 -6.99 3.70
N LEU A 54 -0.64 -8.11 4.16
CA LEU A 54 -0.73 -8.36 5.59
C LEU A 54 0.61 -8.74 6.19
N MET A 55 1.40 -9.51 5.45
CA MET A 55 2.64 -10.06 5.98
C MET A 55 3.81 -9.19 5.59
N LEU A 56 4.08 -8.18 6.38
CA LEU A 56 5.15 -7.24 6.09
C LEU A 56 6.22 -7.29 7.18
N PRO A 57 7.46 -7.01 6.84
CA PRO A 57 8.47 -6.86 7.89
C PRO A 57 8.20 -5.59 8.67
N GLY A 58 8.57 -5.61 9.91
CA GLY A 58 8.38 -4.48 10.80
C GLY A 58 6.98 -4.45 11.33
N MET A 59 6.13 -3.66 10.71
CA MET A 59 4.75 -3.50 11.15
C MET A 59 3.85 -4.25 10.18
N ASN A 60 3.04 -5.18 10.67
CA ASN A 60 2.19 -5.96 9.78
C ASN A 60 1.05 -5.11 9.22
N GLY A 61 0.36 -5.65 8.20
CA GLY A 61 -0.64 -4.90 7.48
C GLY A 61 -1.82 -4.45 8.33
N PHE A 62 -2.24 -5.28 9.30
CA PHE A 62 -3.35 -4.87 10.16
C PHE A 62 -2.96 -3.65 10.98
N ASP A 63 -1.74 -3.63 11.49
CA ASP A 63 -1.29 -2.50 12.29
C ASP A 63 -1.14 -1.24 11.45
N VAL A 64 -0.66 -1.39 10.21
CA VAL A 64 -0.56 -0.25 9.30
C VAL A 64 -1.95 0.34 9.07
N CYS A 65 -2.92 -0.52 8.77
CA CYS A 65 -4.28 -0.07 8.53
C CYS A 65 -4.84 0.65 9.74
N ARG A 66 -4.67 0.07 10.93
CA ARG A 66 -5.17 0.68 12.14
C ARG A 66 -4.56 2.04 12.39
N LYS A 67 -3.24 2.16 12.19
CA LYS A 67 -2.58 3.44 12.43
C LYS A 67 -2.97 4.49 11.41
N ILE A 68 -3.23 4.10 10.17
CA ILE A 68 -3.73 5.04 9.18
C ILE A 68 -5.08 5.60 9.62
N ARG A 69 -5.96 4.72 10.11
CA ARG A 69 -7.27 5.15 10.58
C ARG A 69 -7.19 6.00 11.82
N GLU A 70 -6.29 5.65 12.74
CA GLU A 70 -6.11 6.44 13.96
C GLU A 70 -5.61 7.85 13.66
N ALA A 71 -4.88 8.00 12.58
CA ALA A 71 -4.38 9.32 12.18
C ALA A 71 -5.45 10.15 11.47
N GLY A 72 -6.65 9.60 11.31
CA GLY A 72 -7.75 10.36 10.72
C GLY A 72 -7.91 10.20 9.23
N SER A 73 -7.12 9.35 8.59
CA SER A 73 -7.23 9.16 7.14
C SER A 73 -8.33 8.16 6.83
N ALA A 74 -9.15 8.48 5.86
CA ALA A 74 -10.19 7.58 5.38
C ALA A 74 -9.82 6.96 4.04
N VAL A 75 -8.55 6.96 3.68
CA VAL A 75 -8.13 6.46 2.37
C VAL A 75 -8.59 5.00 2.23
N PRO A 76 -9.11 4.62 1.06
CA PRO A 76 -9.49 3.23 0.84
C PRO A 76 -8.27 2.32 0.90
N ILE A 77 -8.40 1.20 1.60
CA ILE A 77 -7.32 0.24 1.75
C ILE A 77 -7.82 -1.10 1.29
N LEU A 78 -7.08 -1.72 0.36
CA LEU A 78 -7.41 -3.03 -0.14
C LEU A 78 -6.30 -3.98 0.27
N MET A 79 -6.67 -5.02 1.00
CA MET A 79 -5.68 -6.00 1.44
C MET A 79 -5.33 -6.92 0.29
N LEU A 80 -4.04 -7.11 0.06
CA LEU A 80 -3.58 -7.88 -1.07
C LEU A 80 -3.67 -9.37 -0.87
N THR A 81 -3.37 -9.86 0.34
CA THR A 81 -3.37 -11.26 0.49
C THR A 81 -4.08 -11.68 1.70
N ALA A 82 -4.64 -12.82 1.58
CA ALA A 82 -5.17 -13.49 2.66
C ALA A 82 -4.58 -14.82 2.55
N ARG A 83 -3.29 -14.89 2.58
CA ARG A 83 -2.65 -16.08 2.42
C ARG A 83 -3.08 -17.00 3.46
N GLU A 84 -3.42 -18.14 3.14
CA GLU A 84 -3.77 -19.03 4.11
C GLU A 84 -3.13 -20.25 3.88
N GLU A 85 -2.92 -21.03 4.76
CA GLU A 85 -2.10 -22.13 4.58
C GLU A 85 -2.61 -23.27 5.05
#